data_a65f726b8d8dbb28920cab155a183ccf
#
_entry.id   a65f726b8d8dbb28920cab155a183ccf
#
_cell.length_a   1.000
_cell.length_b   1.000
_cell.length_c   1.000
_cell.angle_alpha   90.00
_cell.angle_beta   90.00
_cell.angle_gamma   90.00
#
_symmetry.space_group_name_H-M   'P 1'
#
loop_
_entity.id
_entity.type
_entity.pdbx_description
1 polymer ?
#
loop_
_entity_poly.entity_id
_entity_poly.type
_entity_poly.pdbx_seq_one_letter_code
_entity_poly.pdbx_strand_id
1 'polypeptide(L)'
;KKEIRNNYNQLTVHLKEKTNKERKLEIQFRAYDDGIAFRYVFPEQGIKDSIFVMDELTTFNLAKDGKAWWIPAYDEQRYENLFTASPVSTLDTVHTPLTIESNDGFAISFHEANLVDFASTTLAHTNGTTLKTDLVPWADGVKVRTVDTFTTPWRTLQIADKPTDLITSYLILNLNEPNKLEDTSWIKTFKYLGIWWGMHIGKYTFWEGDKQGAT
;
A
#
# COMPACT_ATOMS: atom_id res chain seq x y z
N LYS A 1 -9.27 4.18 -20.38
CA LYS A 1 -10.35 5.20 -20.51
C LYS A 1 -9.72 6.59 -20.43
N LYS A 2 -10.29 7.55 -21.17
CA LYS A 2 -9.84 8.95 -21.14
C LYS A 2 -10.26 9.66 -19.84
N GLU A 3 -11.40 9.26 -19.30
CA GLU A 3 -11.99 9.79 -18.08
C GLU A 3 -12.30 8.63 -17.13
N ILE A 4 -12.00 8.83 -15.85
CA ILE A 4 -12.26 7.87 -14.79
C ILE A 4 -13.12 8.59 -13.75
N ARG A 5 -14.30 8.01 -13.48
CA ARG A 5 -15.20 8.54 -12.48
C ARG A 5 -14.64 8.27 -11.08
N ASN A 6 -14.58 9.31 -10.26
CA ASN A 6 -14.27 9.20 -8.84
C ASN A 6 -15.55 9.46 -8.04
N ASN A 7 -16.30 8.40 -7.74
CA ASN A 7 -17.59 8.47 -7.04
C ASN A 7 -17.55 7.54 -5.81
N TYR A 8 -17.80 8.09 -4.65
CA TYR A 8 -17.74 7.37 -3.38
C TYR A 8 -18.68 7.96 -2.33
N ASN A 9 -18.99 7.17 -1.30
CA ASN A 9 -19.54 7.65 -0.05
C ASN A 9 -18.41 7.78 0.98
N GLN A 10 -18.39 8.85 1.76
CA GLN A 10 -17.40 9.07 2.80
C GLN A 10 -18.02 9.20 4.17
N LEU A 11 -17.42 8.54 5.15
CA LEU A 11 -17.68 8.74 6.57
C LEU A 11 -16.39 9.24 7.23
N THR A 12 -16.49 10.30 8.03
CA THR A 12 -15.40 10.76 8.89
C THR A 12 -15.80 10.61 10.35
N VAL A 13 -15.03 9.87 11.11
CA VAL A 13 -15.21 9.67 12.55
C VAL A 13 -14.19 10.52 13.30
N HIS A 14 -14.67 11.44 14.12
CA HIS A 14 -13.82 12.29 14.94
C HIS A 14 -13.68 11.67 16.34
N LEU A 15 -12.46 11.45 16.75
CA LEU A 15 -12.11 10.86 18.04
C LEU A 15 -11.29 11.85 18.86
N LYS A 16 -11.46 11.79 20.17
CA LYS A 16 -10.69 12.55 21.14
C LYS A 16 -10.27 11.65 22.29
N GLU A 17 -9.02 11.71 22.65
CA GLU A 17 -8.47 10.98 23.78
C GLU A 17 -9.12 11.43 25.08
N LYS A 18 -9.44 10.49 25.97
CA LYS A 18 -10.03 10.76 27.29
C LYS A 18 -8.99 11.16 28.36
N THR A 19 -7.71 11.17 28.01
CA THR A 19 -6.63 11.57 28.92
C THR A 19 -6.47 13.10 28.96
N ASN A 20 -5.64 13.59 29.86
CA ASN A 20 -5.33 15.02 29.96
C ASN A 20 -4.69 15.64 28.73
N LYS A 21 -4.15 14.82 27.81
CA LYS A 21 -3.57 15.29 26.55
C LYS A 21 -4.62 15.64 25.51
N GLU A 22 -5.81 15.03 25.61
CA GLU A 22 -6.96 15.28 24.74
C GLU A 22 -6.63 15.23 23.23
N ARG A 23 -5.67 14.38 22.84
CA ARG A 23 -5.23 14.27 21.44
C ARG A 23 -6.40 13.88 20.55
N LYS A 24 -6.41 14.44 19.34
CA LYS A 24 -7.45 14.22 18.34
C LYS A 24 -6.95 13.24 17.28
N LEU A 25 -7.89 12.45 16.77
CA LEU A 25 -7.68 11.55 15.66
C LEU A 25 -8.96 11.53 14.82
N GLU A 26 -8.82 11.56 13.50
CA GLU A 26 -9.92 11.28 12.61
C GLU A 26 -9.66 9.98 11.87
N ILE A 27 -10.74 9.23 11.61
CA ILE A 27 -10.70 8.08 10.73
C ILE A 27 -11.63 8.39 9.56
N GLN A 28 -11.07 8.44 8.36
CA GLN A 28 -11.83 8.64 7.13
C GLN A 28 -12.03 7.31 6.42
N PHE A 29 -13.27 6.96 6.16
CA PHE A 29 -13.67 5.79 5.38
C PHE A 29 -14.23 6.25 4.04
N ARG A 30 -13.91 5.54 2.97
CA ARG A 30 -14.52 5.69 1.65
C ARG A 30 -15.01 4.34 1.15
N ALA A 31 -16.24 4.33 0.62
CA ALA A 31 -16.83 3.17 -0.04
C ALA A 31 -17.08 3.50 -1.51
N TYR A 32 -16.58 2.64 -2.38
CA TYR A 32 -16.69 2.67 -3.83
C TYR A 32 -17.43 1.43 -4.33
N ASP A 33 -17.82 1.41 -5.58
CA ASP A 33 -18.47 0.23 -6.18
C ASP A 33 -17.52 -0.97 -6.29
N ASP A 34 -16.19 -0.73 -6.29
CA ASP A 34 -15.13 -1.71 -6.45
C ASP A 34 -14.27 -1.92 -5.19
N GLY A 35 -14.72 -1.41 -4.03
CA GLY A 35 -14.02 -1.64 -2.77
C GLY A 35 -14.19 -0.55 -1.72
N ILE A 36 -13.42 -0.69 -0.66
CA ILE A 36 -13.41 0.24 0.47
C ILE A 36 -11.98 0.67 0.80
N ALA A 37 -11.87 1.82 1.42
CA ALA A 37 -10.60 2.31 1.96
C ALA A 37 -10.81 3.10 3.23
N PHE A 38 -9.78 3.14 4.08
CA PHE A 38 -9.75 4.06 5.21
C PHE A 38 -8.33 4.56 5.46
N ARG A 39 -8.24 5.69 6.17
CA ARG A 39 -6.99 6.27 6.62
C ARG A 39 -7.16 6.99 7.94
N TYR A 40 -6.04 7.19 8.61
CA TYR A 40 -5.98 8.03 9.82
C TYR A 40 -5.52 9.43 9.45
N VAL A 41 -6.17 10.42 10.05
CA VAL A 41 -5.80 11.84 9.94
C VAL A 41 -5.50 12.35 11.33
N PHE A 42 -4.30 12.88 11.51
CA PHE A 42 -3.86 13.51 12.74
C PHE A 42 -3.92 15.02 12.53
N PRO A 43 -4.99 15.70 13.02
CA PRO A 43 -5.11 17.13 12.90
C PRO A 43 -4.09 17.83 13.81
N GLU A 44 -3.90 19.12 13.60
CA GLU A 44 -3.02 19.94 14.42
C GLU A 44 -3.35 19.83 15.91
N GLN A 45 -2.33 19.62 16.74
CA GLN A 45 -2.42 19.41 18.18
C GLN A 45 -1.46 20.29 18.97
N GLY A 46 -0.70 21.15 18.30
CA GLY A 46 0.29 22.04 18.89
C GLY A 46 1.57 21.33 19.35
N ILE A 47 1.86 20.15 18.79
CA ILE A 47 3.09 19.40 19.05
C ILE A 47 4.22 20.07 18.28
N LYS A 48 5.22 20.59 18.98
CA LYS A 48 6.36 21.29 18.38
C LYS A 48 7.51 20.37 17.97
N ASP A 49 7.56 19.20 18.59
CA ASP A 49 8.61 18.21 18.36
C ASP A 49 8.24 17.23 17.25
N SER A 50 9.24 16.52 16.75
CA SER A 50 9.02 15.41 15.80
C SER A 50 8.18 14.31 16.44
N ILE A 51 7.30 13.72 15.64
CA ILE A 51 6.47 12.58 16.00
C ILE A 51 7.09 11.32 15.40
N PHE A 52 7.26 10.29 16.19
CA PHE A 52 7.74 8.98 15.77
C PHE A 52 6.60 7.98 15.85
N VAL A 53 6.19 7.47 14.71
CA VAL A 53 5.24 6.36 14.63
C VAL A 53 6.02 5.07 14.78
N MET A 54 5.72 4.30 15.80
CA MET A 54 6.42 3.06 16.11
C MET A 54 5.67 1.83 15.57
N ASP A 55 4.34 1.91 15.45
CA ASP A 55 3.52 0.82 14.93
C ASP A 55 2.16 1.33 14.46
N GLU A 56 1.51 0.57 13.58
CA GLU A 56 0.12 0.72 13.19
C GLU A 56 -0.64 -0.54 13.61
N LEU A 57 -1.62 -0.39 14.51
CA LEU A 57 -2.31 -1.51 15.14
C LEU A 57 -3.55 -1.97 14.35
N THR A 58 -3.68 -1.55 13.11
CA THR A 58 -4.77 -1.95 12.22
C THR A 58 -4.78 -3.45 12.00
N THR A 59 -5.93 -4.08 12.16
CA THR A 59 -6.14 -5.50 11.86
C THR A 59 -7.31 -5.69 10.90
N PHE A 60 -7.19 -6.70 10.07
CA PHE A 60 -8.22 -7.16 9.14
C PHE A 60 -8.63 -8.57 9.52
N ASN A 61 -9.87 -8.75 9.93
CA ASN A 61 -10.41 -10.04 10.31
C ASN A 61 -11.31 -10.54 9.18
N LEU A 62 -10.85 -11.51 8.40
CA LEU A 62 -11.67 -12.10 7.36
C LEU A 62 -12.70 -13.05 7.98
N ALA A 63 -13.96 -12.93 7.58
CA ALA A 63 -15.04 -13.77 8.09
C ALA A 63 -14.88 -15.25 7.73
N LYS A 64 -14.22 -15.52 6.61
CA LYS A 64 -13.89 -16.85 6.13
C LYS A 64 -12.44 -16.92 5.70
N ASP A 65 -11.87 -18.10 5.76
CA ASP A 65 -10.58 -18.38 5.13
C ASP A 65 -10.70 -18.29 3.60
N GLY A 66 -9.59 -18.34 2.92
CA GLY A 66 -9.52 -18.27 1.48
C GLY A 66 -8.14 -18.64 0.97
N LYS A 67 -8.02 -18.74 -0.34
CA LYS A 67 -6.74 -18.98 -1.01
C LYS A 67 -6.06 -17.64 -1.25
N ALA A 68 -4.94 -17.43 -0.60
CA ALA A 68 -4.10 -16.24 -0.77
C ALA A 68 -3.02 -16.50 -1.82
N TRP A 69 -2.76 -15.48 -2.67
CA TRP A 69 -1.65 -15.42 -3.61
C TRP A 69 -0.68 -14.35 -3.12
N TRP A 70 0.54 -14.76 -2.75
CA TRP A 70 1.45 -13.91 -2.00
C TRP A 70 2.92 -14.19 -2.26
N ILE A 71 3.77 -13.24 -1.88
CA ILE A 71 5.21 -13.40 -1.74
C ILE A 71 5.61 -13.00 -0.31
N PRO A 72 6.67 -13.62 0.28
CA PRO A 72 7.12 -13.29 1.62
C PRO A 72 7.64 -11.84 1.69
N ALA A 73 7.32 -11.15 2.77
CA ALA A 73 7.96 -9.89 3.12
C ALA A 73 9.27 -10.16 3.86
N TYR A 74 10.24 -9.26 3.70
CA TYR A 74 11.55 -9.32 4.36
C TYR A 74 12.41 -10.54 4.02
N ASP A 75 12.08 -11.24 2.93
CA ASP A 75 12.90 -12.33 2.45
C ASP A 75 14.05 -11.77 1.62
N GLU A 76 15.27 -11.94 2.11
CA GLU A 76 16.49 -11.36 1.55
C GLU A 76 16.40 -9.82 1.36
N GLN A 77 17.04 -9.28 0.31
CA GLN A 77 17.03 -7.85 -0.02
C GLN A 77 16.15 -7.51 -1.23
N ARG A 78 15.39 -8.47 -1.72
CA ARG A 78 14.57 -8.37 -2.93
C ARG A 78 13.19 -8.93 -2.67
N TYR A 79 12.23 -8.49 -3.48
CA TYR A 79 10.88 -9.02 -3.50
C TYR A 79 10.49 -9.60 -4.87
N GLU A 80 11.48 -9.95 -5.70
CA GLU A 80 11.26 -10.70 -6.95
C GLU A 80 11.14 -12.20 -6.68
N ASN A 81 10.23 -12.57 -5.80
CA ASN A 81 9.93 -13.95 -5.48
C ASN A 81 8.81 -14.50 -6.36
N LEU A 82 8.79 -15.82 -6.54
CA LEU A 82 7.65 -16.49 -7.17
C LEU A 82 6.44 -16.43 -6.23
N PHE A 83 5.27 -16.14 -6.79
CA PHE A 83 4.03 -16.18 -6.02
C PHE A 83 3.75 -17.58 -5.49
N THR A 84 3.42 -17.64 -4.22
CA THR A 84 2.95 -18.86 -3.53
C THR A 84 1.44 -18.75 -3.34
N ALA A 85 0.77 -19.88 -3.31
CA ALA A 85 -0.66 -19.96 -3.00
C ALA A 85 -0.87 -20.85 -1.78
N SER A 86 -1.54 -20.32 -0.76
CA SER A 86 -1.87 -21.06 0.46
C SER A 86 -3.13 -20.48 1.13
N PRO A 87 -3.72 -21.19 2.12
CA PRO A 87 -4.76 -20.60 2.95
C PRO A 87 -4.28 -19.37 3.69
N VAL A 88 -5.15 -18.37 3.90
CA VAL A 88 -4.84 -17.17 4.68
C VAL A 88 -4.39 -17.54 6.09
N SER A 89 -5.01 -18.55 6.67
CA SER A 89 -4.68 -19.07 8.03
C SER A 89 -3.27 -19.63 8.19
N THR A 90 -2.52 -19.77 7.08
CA THR A 90 -1.15 -20.30 7.07
C THR A 90 -0.11 -19.29 6.57
N LEU A 91 -0.50 -18.03 6.38
CA LEU A 91 0.41 -16.99 5.94
C LEU A 91 1.47 -16.69 7.02
N ASP A 92 2.57 -16.15 6.60
CA ASP A 92 3.53 -15.43 7.41
C ASP A 92 3.35 -13.91 7.21
N THR A 93 4.42 -13.15 7.21
CA THR A 93 4.39 -11.74 6.81
C THR A 93 4.55 -11.65 5.29
N VAL A 94 3.62 -10.96 4.64
CA VAL A 94 3.50 -10.93 3.19
C VAL A 94 3.52 -9.51 2.64
N HIS A 95 4.04 -9.36 1.43
CA HIS A 95 3.97 -8.10 0.70
C HIS A 95 2.55 -7.75 0.25
N THR A 96 2.28 -6.46 0.09
CA THR A 96 1.12 -5.96 -0.64
C THR A 96 1.51 -5.59 -2.09
N PRO A 97 0.62 -5.73 -3.07
CA PRO A 97 -0.77 -6.18 -2.94
C PRO A 97 -0.87 -7.67 -2.62
N LEU A 98 -1.75 -8.02 -1.68
CA LEU A 98 -2.11 -9.39 -1.34
C LEU A 98 -3.46 -9.72 -1.96
N THR A 99 -3.53 -10.74 -2.80
CA THR A 99 -4.79 -11.17 -3.43
C THR A 99 -5.31 -12.43 -2.76
N ILE A 100 -6.60 -12.43 -2.42
CA ILE A 100 -7.29 -13.53 -1.74
C ILE A 100 -8.56 -13.88 -2.52
N GLU A 101 -8.71 -15.16 -2.83
CA GLU A 101 -9.99 -15.78 -3.23
C GLU A 101 -10.66 -16.32 -1.96
N SER A 102 -11.60 -15.56 -1.40
CA SER A 102 -12.30 -15.94 -0.18
C SER A 102 -13.24 -17.10 -0.41
N ASN A 103 -13.39 -17.97 0.60
CA ASN A 103 -14.36 -19.06 0.57
C ASN A 103 -15.83 -18.59 0.59
N ASP A 104 -16.06 -17.29 0.75
CA ASP A 104 -17.38 -16.65 0.56
C ASP A 104 -17.68 -16.31 -0.92
N GLY A 105 -16.75 -16.58 -1.83
CA GLY A 105 -16.90 -16.35 -3.27
C GLY A 105 -16.50 -14.98 -3.75
N PHE A 106 -15.83 -14.16 -2.93
CA PHE A 106 -15.28 -12.86 -3.31
C PHE A 106 -13.78 -12.94 -3.59
N ALA A 107 -13.32 -12.12 -4.51
CA ALA A 107 -11.92 -11.81 -4.67
C ALA A 107 -11.60 -10.49 -3.96
N ILE A 108 -10.54 -10.48 -3.16
CA ILE A 108 -10.13 -9.31 -2.36
C ILE A 108 -8.67 -9.03 -2.65
N SER A 109 -8.31 -7.77 -2.86
CA SER A 109 -6.92 -7.35 -2.93
C SER A 109 -6.65 -6.28 -1.87
N PHE A 110 -5.75 -6.58 -0.96
CA PHE A 110 -5.24 -5.64 0.04
C PHE A 110 -4.08 -4.86 -0.52
N HIS A 111 -4.15 -3.54 -0.44
CA HIS A 111 -3.07 -2.67 -0.86
C HIS A 111 -3.15 -1.33 -0.10
N GLU A 112 -2.38 -0.36 -0.54
CA GLU A 112 -2.39 1.02 -0.04
C GLU A 112 -2.41 2.01 -1.21
N ALA A 113 -2.88 3.22 -0.94
CA ALA A 113 -2.89 4.30 -1.91
C ALA A 113 -2.45 5.61 -1.26
N ASN A 114 -1.97 6.53 -2.08
CA ASN A 114 -1.42 7.82 -1.62
C ASN A 114 -0.28 7.65 -0.61
N LEU A 115 0.64 6.72 -0.90
CA LEU A 115 1.86 6.52 -0.13
C LEU A 115 2.84 7.66 -0.42
N VAL A 116 2.79 8.70 0.39
CA VAL A 116 3.63 9.89 0.28
C VAL A 116 4.27 10.16 1.63
N ASP A 117 5.60 10.15 1.65
CA ASP A 117 6.42 10.40 2.85
C ASP A 117 5.96 9.60 4.09
N PHE A 118 5.69 8.32 3.87
CA PHE A 118 5.23 7.38 4.89
C PHE A 118 5.83 6.00 4.67
N ALA A 119 5.86 5.15 5.70
CA ALA A 119 6.30 3.77 5.55
C ALA A 119 5.30 2.97 4.72
N SER A 120 5.80 2.16 3.79
CA SER A 120 4.98 1.16 3.10
C SER A 120 4.51 0.08 4.06
N THR A 121 3.39 -0.57 3.72
CA THR A 121 2.83 -1.63 4.55
C THR A 121 3.04 -3.01 3.95
N THR A 122 3.40 -3.94 4.82
CA THR A 122 3.23 -5.37 4.65
C THR A 122 2.08 -5.84 5.51
N LEU A 123 1.69 -7.10 5.43
CA LEU A 123 0.64 -7.70 6.24
C LEU A 123 1.20 -8.91 6.99
N ALA A 124 1.19 -8.83 8.31
CA ALA A 124 1.58 -9.94 9.18
C ALA A 124 0.35 -10.78 9.58
N HIS A 125 0.42 -12.06 9.36
CA HIS A 125 -0.57 -12.99 9.91
C HIS A 125 -0.40 -13.10 11.42
N THR A 126 -1.49 -13.06 12.16
CA THR A 126 -1.47 -13.16 13.63
C THR A 126 -2.10 -14.43 14.16
N ASN A 127 -3.35 -14.67 13.82
CA ASN A 127 -4.06 -15.91 14.18
C ASN A 127 -5.28 -16.11 13.27
N GLY A 128 -5.66 -17.36 13.05
CA GLY A 128 -6.83 -17.70 12.23
C GLY A 128 -6.77 -17.03 10.86
N THR A 129 -7.71 -16.14 10.57
CA THR A 129 -7.78 -15.36 9.32
C THR A 129 -7.50 -13.87 9.55
N THR A 130 -6.81 -13.53 10.64
CA THR A 130 -6.50 -12.16 11.02
C THR A 130 -5.15 -11.73 10.46
N LEU A 131 -5.14 -10.66 9.72
CA LEU A 131 -3.96 -9.98 9.22
C LEU A 131 -3.80 -8.65 9.94
N LYS A 132 -2.58 -8.30 10.33
CA LYS A 132 -2.22 -7.00 10.93
C LYS A 132 -1.35 -6.22 9.95
N THR A 133 -1.61 -4.93 9.84
CA THR A 133 -0.68 -4.00 9.18
C THR A 133 0.69 -4.04 9.86
N ASP A 134 1.72 -4.22 9.07
CA ASP A 134 3.11 -4.13 9.53
C ASP A 134 3.86 -3.12 8.65
N LEU A 135 4.23 -2.00 9.24
CA LEU A 135 4.94 -0.94 8.55
C LEU A 135 6.43 -1.27 8.43
N VAL A 136 7.00 -1.03 7.26
CA VAL A 136 8.43 -1.24 7.02
C VAL A 136 9.25 -0.27 7.89
N PRO A 137 10.15 -0.75 8.76
CA PRO A 137 10.91 0.10 9.66
C PRO A 137 12.15 0.71 9.00
N TRP A 138 12.60 1.83 9.56
CA TRP A 138 13.97 2.28 9.41
C TRP A 138 14.93 1.36 10.20
N ALA A 139 16.23 1.52 9.99
CA ALA A 139 17.26 0.69 10.64
C ALA A 139 17.23 0.76 12.19
N ASP A 140 16.70 1.83 12.77
CA ASP A 140 16.55 2.02 14.21
C ASP A 140 15.17 1.56 14.74
N GLY A 141 14.33 0.94 13.90
CA GLY A 141 13.02 0.43 14.26
C GLY A 141 11.88 1.44 14.20
N VAL A 142 12.15 2.72 14.02
CA VAL A 142 11.11 3.74 13.80
C VAL A 142 10.43 3.47 12.47
N LYS A 143 9.11 3.51 12.42
CA LYS A 143 8.35 3.29 11.18
C LYS A 143 8.20 4.59 10.37
N VAL A 144 7.79 5.68 11.03
CA VAL A 144 7.61 6.98 10.37
C VAL A 144 8.13 8.09 11.27
N ARG A 145 8.84 9.04 10.66
CA ARG A 145 9.21 10.32 11.29
C ARG A 145 8.40 11.42 10.62
N THR A 146 7.64 12.15 11.42
CA THR A 146 6.74 13.18 10.91
C THR A 146 6.66 14.35 11.89
N VAL A 147 5.85 15.31 11.57
CA VAL A 147 5.56 16.49 12.41
C VAL A 147 4.08 16.52 12.75
N ASP A 148 3.68 17.49 13.57
CA ASP A 148 2.26 17.73 13.86
C ASP A 148 1.48 17.95 12.55
N THR A 149 0.30 17.41 12.47
CA THR A 149 -0.56 17.38 11.26
C THR A 149 -0.02 16.49 10.15
N PHE A 150 -0.47 15.25 10.13
CA PHE A 150 -0.15 14.30 9.08
C PHE A 150 -1.32 13.35 8.80
N THR A 151 -1.24 12.69 7.67
CA THR A 151 -2.25 11.71 7.24
C THR A 151 -1.54 10.44 6.78
N THR A 152 -2.05 9.29 7.21
CA THR A 152 -1.51 8.00 6.72
C THR A 152 -1.92 7.77 5.27
N PRO A 153 -1.24 6.89 4.53
CA PRO A 153 -1.78 6.32 3.29
C PRO A 153 -3.15 5.69 3.52
N TRP A 154 -3.92 5.55 2.45
CA TRP A 154 -5.15 4.77 2.49
C TRP A 154 -4.82 3.28 2.61
N ARG A 155 -5.45 2.59 3.53
CA ARG A 155 -5.53 1.12 3.56
C ARG A 155 -6.70 0.71 2.70
N THR A 156 -6.46 -0.08 1.68
CA THR A 156 -7.43 -0.35 0.61
C THR A 156 -7.76 -1.82 0.52
N LEU A 157 -9.04 -2.11 0.30
CA LEU A 157 -9.56 -3.43 -0.03
C LEU A 157 -10.34 -3.29 -1.34
N GLN A 158 -9.74 -3.71 -2.44
CA GLN A 158 -10.49 -3.93 -3.68
C GLN A 158 -11.29 -5.22 -3.52
N ILE A 159 -12.56 -5.18 -3.88
CA ILE A 159 -13.48 -6.31 -3.71
C ILE A 159 -14.20 -6.54 -5.03
N ALA A 160 -14.23 -7.78 -5.48
CA ALA A 160 -14.86 -8.17 -6.74
C ALA A 160 -15.48 -9.57 -6.64
N ASP A 161 -16.45 -9.86 -7.50
CA ASP A 161 -17.04 -11.20 -7.59
C ASP A 161 -16.08 -12.22 -8.20
N LYS A 162 -15.08 -11.77 -8.96
CA LYS A 162 -14.09 -12.62 -9.62
C LYS A 162 -12.70 -11.99 -9.54
N PRO A 163 -11.63 -12.80 -9.43
CA PRO A 163 -10.25 -12.28 -9.42
C PRO A 163 -9.90 -11.43 -10.65
N THR A 164 -10.46 -11.75 -11.81
CA THR A 164 -10.25 -11.00 -13.06
C THR A 164 -10.79 -9.57 -13.01
N ASP A 165 -11.81 -9.32 -12.20
CA ASP A 165 -12.46 -8.02 -12.12
C ASP A 165 -11.62 -7.02 -11.28
N LEU A 166 -10.74 -7.52 -10.42
CA LEU A 166 -9.76 -6.70 -9.68
C LEU A 166 -8.85 -5.90 -10.62
N ILE A 167 -8.52 -6.47 -11.81
CA ILE A 167 -7.63 -5.83 -12.79
C ILE A 167 -8.24 -4.53 -13.34
N THR A 168 -9.56 -4.43 -13.37
CA THR A 168 -10.26 -3.27 -13.90
C THR A 168 -10.69 -2.25 -12.84
N SER A 169 -10.40 -2.50 -11.57
CA SER A 169 -10.67 -1.57 -10.48
C SER A 169 -9.85 -0.29 -10.61
N TYR A 170 -10.48 0.82 -10.34
CA TYR A 170 -9.85 2.14 -10.28
C TYR A 170 -9.69 2.67 -8.85
N LEU A 171 -9.96 1.85 -7.84
CA LEU A 171 -9.93 2.24 -6.44
C LEU A 171 -8.62 2.94 -6.05
N ILE A 172 -7.49 2.29 -6.35
CA ILE A 172 -6.17 2.84 -6.01
C ILE A 172 -5.92 4.17 -6.71
N LEU A 173 -6.26 4.28 -7.99
CA LEU A 173 -6.11 5.53 -8.73
C LEU A 173 -6.98 6.65 -8.16
N ASN A 174 -8.23 6.34 -7.80
CA ASN A 174 -9.20 7.30 -7.26
C ASN A 174 -8.85 7.80 -5.84
N LEU A 175 -8.02 7.05 -5.11
CA LEU A 175 -7.57 7.41 -3.75
C LEU A 175 -6.25 8.18 -3.73
N ASN A 176 -5.54 8.23 -4.86
CA ASN A 176 -4.36 9.08 -5.02
C ASN A 176 -4.74 10.51 -5.39
N GLU A 177 -3.85 11.45 -5.10
CA GLU A 177 -4.02 12.83 -5.50
C GLU A 177 -4.08 12.95 -7.03
N PRO A 178 -4.81 13.93 -7.57
CA PRO A 178 -4.84 14.17 -9.00
C PRO A 178 -3.46 14.44 -9.58
N ASN A 179 -3.28 14.11 -10.85
CA ASN A 179 -2.08 14.45 -11.58
C ASN A 179 -1.82 15.97 -11.54
N LYS A 180 -0.59 16.35 -11.20
CA LYS A 180 -0.15 17.75 -11.11
C LYS A 180 0.49 18.28 -12.41
N LEU A 181 0.70 17.40 -13.39
CA LEU A 181 1.23 17.83 -14.69
C LEU A 181 0.11 18.49 -15.51
N GLU A 182 0.30 19.76 -15.86
CA GLU A 182 -0.66 20.54 -16.66
C GLU A 182 -0.74 20.03 -18.09
N ASP A 183 0.41 19.72 -18.69
CA ASP A 183 0.52 19.16 -20.03
C ASP A 183 1.21 17.79 -20.00
N THR A 184 0.51 16.77 -20.50
CA THR A 184 1.01 15.40 -20.63
C THR A 184 1.16 14.98 -22.10
N SER A 185 0.99 15.89 -23.04
CA SER A 185 1.02 15.61 -24.50
C SER A 185 2.38 15.10 -25.00
N TRP A 186 3.44 15.42 -24.26
CA TRP A 186 4.80 14.97 -24.54
C TRP A 186 5.03 13.50 -24.16
N ILE A 187 4.18 12.92 -23.31
CA ILE A 187 4.29 11.50 -22.89
C ILE A 187 3.78 10.64 -24.04
N LYS A 188 4.68 9.99 -24.74
CA LYS A 188 4.38 9.09 -25.87
C LYS A 188 4.94 7.72 -25.59
N THR A 189 4.25 6.68 -26.06
CA THR A 189 4.80 5.32 -26.05
C THR A 189 6.04 5.27 -26.92
N PHE A 190 7.14 4.76 -26.38
CA PHE A 190 8.39 4.57 -27.10
C PHE A 190 9.06 3.26 -26.67
N LYS A 191 10.03 2.83 -27.46
CA LYS A 191 10.92 1.72 -27.09
C LYS A 191 12.14 2.27 -26.39
N TYR A 192 12.58 1.60 -25.35
CA TYR A 192 13.82 1.94 -24.65
C TYR A 192 14.66 0.67 -24.44
N LEU A 193 15.94 0.86 -24.26
CA LEU A 193 16.88 -0.19 -23.91
C LEU A 193 17.24 -0.08 -22.43
N GLY A 194 16.97 -1.14 -21.67
CA GLY A 194 17.40 -1.25 -20.28
C GLY A 194 18.59 -2.19 -20.17
N ILE A 195 19.63 -1.77 -19.46
CA ILE A 195 20.84 -2.58 -19.26
C ILE A 195 20.99 -3.09 -17.82
N TRP A 196 19.93 -3.02 -17.04
CA TRP A 196 19.95 -3.39 -15.62
C TRP A 196 20.55 -4.78 -15.38
N TRP A 197 20.06 -5.80 -16.10
CA TRP A 197 20.65 -7.14 -16.00
C TRP A 197 22.13 -7.19 -16.34
N GLY A 198 22.55 -6.44 -17.34
CA GLY A 198 23.96 -6.29 -17.69
C GLY A 198 24.82 -5.78 -16.54
N MET A 199 24.28 -4.84 -15.75
CA MET A 199 24.93 -4.34 -14.53
C MET A 199 25.02 -5.41 -13.44
N HIS A 200 23.95 -6.13 -13.18
CA HIS A 200 23.92 -7.17 -12.13
C HIS A 200 24.90 -8.31 -12.39
N ILE A 201 25.10 -8.66 -13.63
CA ILE A 201 26.09 -9.70 -14.02
C ILE A 201 27.48 -9.12 -14.28
N GLY A 202 27.71 -7.84 -14.00
CA GLY A 202 29.02 -7.19 -14.11
C GLY A 202 29.53 -7.01 -15.54
N LYS A 203 28.65 -7.07 -16.55
CA LYS A 203 29.06 -6.93 -17.95
C LYS A 203 28.99 -5.51 -18.48
N TYR A 204 28.14 -4.68 -17.92
CA TYR A 204 27.94 -3.29 -18.35
C TYR A 204 27.85 -2.37 -17.16
N THR A 205 28.33 -1.14 -17.32
CA THR A 205 28.19 -0.09 -16.33
C THR A 205 27.64 1.17 -16.98
N PHE A 206 26.84 1.94 -16.24
CA PHE A 206 26.44 3.28 -16.68
C PHE A 206 27.48 4.35 -16.38
N TRP A 207 28.35 4.06 -15.43
CA TRP A 207 29.17 5.06 -14.76
C TRP A 207 30.43 5.41 -15.52
N GLU A 208 30.94 4.49 -16.30
CA GLU A 208 32.24 4.64 -16.92
C GLU A 208 32.17 5.31 -18.29
N GLY A 209 30.99 5.76 -18.74
CA GLY A 209 30.78 6.35 -20.05
C GLY A 209 31.42 5.49 -21.13
N ASP A 210 31.43 4.22 -20.87
CA ASP A 210 32.28 3.29 -21.57
C ASP A 210 31.68 2.90 -22.91
N LYS A 211 32.53 2.41 -23.72
CA LYS A 211 32.21 1.92 -25.07
C LYS A 211 31.23 0.75 -25.09
N GLN A 212 30.87 0.22 -23.93
CA GLN A 212 29.96 -0.90 -23.73
C GLN A 212 28.63 -0.47 -23.06
N GLY A 213 28.53 0.80 -22.68
CA GLY A 213 27.26 1.41 -22.29
C GLY A 213 26.24 1.37 -23.42
N ALA A 214 25.02 1.67 -23.12
CA ALA A 214 23.90 1.63 -24.07
C ALA A 214 24.17 2.56 -25.27
N THR A 215 24.68 2.02 -26.34
CA THR A 215 24.70 2.62 -27.67
C THR A 215 23.60 2.07 -28.53
#